data_fc3aa42967c56089bee345cc5d5431c8
#
_entry.id   fc3aa42967c56089bee345cc5d5431c8
#
_cell.length_a   1.000
_cell.length_b   1.000
_cell.length_c   1.000
_cell.angle_alpha   90.00
_cell.angle_beta   90.00
_cell.angle_gamma   90.00
#
_symmetry.space_group_name_H-M   'P 1'
#
loop_
_entity.id
_entity.type
_entity.pdbx_description
1 polymer ?
#
loop_
_entity_poly.entity_id
_entity_poly.type
_entity_poly.pdbx_seq_one_letter_code
_entity_poly.pdbx_strand_id
1 'polypeptide(L)'
;MKKEYINTGKCIWCGKEKPEVSFYTAPHIVPKCLGGEEIGKDICDDCNHAFGTAIQGSPSVDAMFREVFEAYRFFLQLRTNEIKDSRRYKSCLFSYFRKTRTFKINNSYSINALTRQFKRSVFEVFLQKYHLVTNDGNNPKFQAVRDFARYNIGDLRLFYTFNNILLTENTPLGFDENVTFFMTPKMIDTMERTGFYSLYLFGHNFYLEVLPFTASMAGDQYLSTEANTMLVRAKGNESIRLVTSLRDIDIFLDRFVK
;
A
#
# COMPACT_ATOMS: atom_id res chain seq x y z
N MET A 1 20.86 -25.17 9.99
CA MET A 1 19.39 -25.01 10.09
C MET A 1 18.94 -23.90 9.16
N LYS A 2 17.82 -24.01 8.45
CA LYS A 2 17.27 -22.89 7.69
C LYS A 2 16.81 -21.81 8.65
N LYS A 3 17.03 -20.54 8.29
CA LYS A 3 16.54 -19.40 9.06
C LYS A 3 15.00 -19.35 8.99
N GLU A 4 14.37 -19.08 10.11
CA GLU A 4 12.93 -18.92 10.23
C GLU A 4 12.57 -17.48 10.58
N TYR A 5 11.43 -17.01 10.04
CA TYR A 5 10.96 -15.64 10.23
C TYR A 5 9.70 -15.64 11.09
N ILE A 6 9.88 -15.99 12.37
CA ILE A 6 8.81 -16.15 13.35
C ILE A 6 9.03 -15.26 14.58
N ASN A 7 7.94 -14.88 15.22
CA ASN A 7 7.87 -14.27 16.55
C ASN A 7 6.93 -15.09 17.44
N THR A 8 5.67 -15.21 17.05
CA THR A 8 4.63 -15.96 17.79
C THR A 8 4.52 -17.42 17.30
N GLY A 9 4.97 -17.69 16.07
CA GLY A 9 4.87 -19.01 15.43
C GLY A 9 3.50 -19.31 14.82
N LYS A 10 2.57 -18.36 14.85
CA LYS A 10 1.24 -18.46 14.27
C LYS A 10 1.09 -17.52 13.08
N CYS A 11 0.72 -18.05 11.92
CA CYS A 11 0.58 -17.25 10.71
C CYS A 11 -0.52 -16.19 10.85
N ILE A 12 -0.17 -14.90 10.63
CA ILE A 12 -1.12 -13.78 10.74
C ILE A 12 -2.24 -13.83 9.71
N TRP A 13 -2.06 -14.57 8.62
CA TRP A 13 -3.00 -14.65 7.52
C TRP A 13 -3.95 -15.84 7.62
N CYS A 14 -3.44 -17.04 7.84
CA CYS A 14 -4.26 -18.27 7.87
C CYS A 14 -4.49 -18.82 9.28
N GLY A 15 -3.81 -18.27 10.30
CA GLY A 15 -3.94 -18.71 11.68
C GLY A 15 -3.30 -20.07 12.00
N LYS A 16 -2.63 -20.70 11.03
CA LYS A 16 -1.98 -22.00 11.23
C LYS A 16 -0.61 -21.85 11.91
N GLU A 17 -0.20 -22.92 12.57
CA GLU A 17 1.06 -23.03 13.30
C GLU A 17 1.86 -24.27 12.80
N LYS A 18 3.11 -24.39 13.25
CA LYS A 18 3.88 -25.62 13.02
C LYS A 18 3.21 -26.81 13.73
N PRO A 19 3.26 -28.01 13.14
CA PRO A 19 3.95 -28.39 11.91
C PRO A 19 3.13 -28.20 10.61
N GLU A 20 1.91 -27.65 10.67
CA GLU A 20 1.03 -27.52 9.51
C GLU A 20 1.59 -26.57 8.43
N VAL A 21 2.40 -25.60 8.84
CA VAL A 21 3.00 -24.60 7.95
C VAL A 21 4.47 -24.33 8.29
N SER A 22 5.21 -23.80 7.32
CA SER A 22 6.62 -23.39 7.46
C SER A 22 6.78 -21.86 7.29
N PHE A 23 7.92 -21.32 7.76
CA PHE A 23 8.22 -19.89 7.79
C PHE A 23 9.67 -19.62 7.34
N TYR A 24 10.07 -20.18 6.22
CA TYR A 24 11.45 -20.11 5.72
C TYR A 24 11.67 -18.99 4.70
N THR A 25 10.63 -18.48 4.09
CA THR A 25 10.72 -17.34 3.18
C THR A 25 10.80 -16.02 3.95
N ALA A 26 11.56 -15.07 3.42
CA ALA A 26 11.70 -13.73 4.00
C ALA A 26 10.72 -12.76 3.29
N PRO A 27 9.49 -12.56 3.80
CA PRO A 27 8.54 -11.66 3.17
C PRO A 27 8.95 -10.21 3.46
N HIS A 28 9.30 -9.44 2.44
CA HIS A 28 9.54 -8.02 2.58
C HIS A 28 8.19 -7.28 2.68
N ILE A 29 7.98 -6.51 3.75
CA ILE A 29 6.73 -5.73 3.94
C ILE A 29 6.52 -4.75 2.79
N VAL A 30 7.58 -4.06 2.38
CA VAL A 30 7.66 -3.31 1.13
C VAL A 30 8.68 -3.99 0.24
N PRO A 31 8.42 -4.16 -1.06
CA PRO A 31 9.37 -4.77 -1.98
C PRO A 31 10.76 -4.12 -1.92
N LYS A 32 11.81 -4.94 -1.91
CA LYS A 32 13.19 -4.48 -1.83
C LYS A 32 13.57 -3.50 -2.95
N CYS A 33 13.03 -3.67 -4.17
CA CYS A 33 13.26 -2.76 -5.28
C CYS A 33 12.68 -1.33 -5.04
N LEU A 34 11.81 -1.19 -4.06
CA LEU A 34 11.27 0.09 -3.59
C LEU A 34 11.96 0.60 -2.32
N GLY A 35 13.10 0.02 -1.93
CA GLY A 35 13.86 0.40 -0.73
C GLY A 35 13.36 -0.26 0.57
N GLY A 36 12.49 -1.28 0.48
CA GLY A 36 12.00 -1.98 1.67
C GLY A 36 13.06 -2.90 2.27
N GLU A 37 13.43 -2.66 3.54
CA GLU A 37 14.39 -3.49 4.29
C GLU A 37 13.72 -4.37 5.36
N GLU A 38 12.51 -3.99 5.77
CA GLU A 38 11.81 -4.70 6.84
C GLU A 38 11.26 -6.03 6.37
N ILE A 39 11.57 -7.08 7.14
CA ILE A 39 11.09 -8.44 6.92
C ILE A 39 9.91 -8.72 7.84
N GLY A 40 8.79 -9.12 7.26
CA GLY A 40 7.62 -9.57 8.00
C GLY A 40 7.91 -10.83 8.83
N LYS A 41 7.16 -11.00 9.88
CA LYS A 41 7.23 -12.15 10.78
C LYS A 41 5.89 -12.87 10.83
N ASP A 42 5.93 -14.16 11.15
CA ASP A 42 4.71 -14.97 11.27
C ASP A 42 3.83 -14.97 10.00
N ILE A 43 4.49 -14.99 8.85
CA ILE A 43 3.87 -15.16 7.53
C ILE A 43 4.34 -16.49 6.98
N CYS A 44 3.47 -17.49 6.93
CA CYS A 44 3.87 -18.81 6.44
C CYS A 44 4.17 -18.79 4.94
N ASP A 45 4.99 -19.74 4.51
CA ASP A 45 5.47 -19.85 3.13
C ASP A 45 4.32 -19.92 2.12
N ASP A 46 3.22 -20.63 2.43
CA ASP A 46 2.02 -20.71 1.59
C ASP A 46 1.31 -19.37 1.45
N CYS A 47 1.18 -18.60 2.55
CA CYS A 47 0.56 -17.29 2.49
C CYS A 47 1.42 -16.28 1.74
N ASN A 48 2.74 -16.28 1.97
CA ASN A 48 3.68 -15.47 1.23
C ASN A 48 3.65 -15.80 -0.27
N HIS A 49 3.68 -17.09 -0.62
CA HIS A 49 3.56 -17.54 -2.02
C HIS A 49 2.26 -17.06 -2.68
N ALA A 50 1.16 -17.09 -1.95
CA ALA A 50 -0.14 -16.68 -2.50
C ALA A 50 -0.23 -15.17 -2.82
N PHE A 51 0.43 -14.30 -2.06
CA PHE A 51 0.54 -12.87 -2.39
C PHE A 51 1.39 -12.64 -3.66
N GLY A 52 2.45 -13.43 -3.84
CA GLY A 52 3.31 -13.38 -5.03
C GLY A 52 2.73 -14.07 -6.26
N THR A 53 1.63 -14.81 -6.15
CA THR A 53 1.06 -15.61 -7.26
C THR A 53 -0.07 -14.86 -7.96
N ALA A 54 0.05 -14.72 -9.29
CA ALA A 54 -1.02 -14.19 -10.13
C ALA A 54 -2.17 -15.20 -10.24
N ILE A 55 -3.39 -14.70 -10.23
CA ILE A 55 -4.59 -15.51 -10.51
C ILE A 55 -5.18 -15.12 -11.86
N GLN A 56 -6.01 -15.98 -12.46
CA GLN A 56 -6.59 -15.70 -13.78
C GLN A 56 -7.29 -14.33 -13.80
N GLY A 57 -6.93 -13.49 -14.75
CA GLY A 57 -7.50 -12.15 -14.93
C GLY A 57 -7.02 -11.08 -13.94
N SER A 58 -6.02 -11.40 -13.07
CA SER A 58 -5.47 -10.44 -12.12
C SER A 58 -3.98 -10.67 -11.88
N PRO A 59 -3.15 -9.61 -11.77
CA PRO A 59 -1.77 -9.75 -11.34
C PRO A 59 -1.71 -10.21 -9.87
N SER A 60 -0.54 -10.63 -9.42
CA SER A 60 -0.33 -10.90 -7.99
C SER A 60 -0.42 -9.61 -7.16
N VAL A 61 -0.73 -9.76 -5.89
CA VAL A 61 -0.87 -8.63 -4.95
C VAL A 61 0.46 -7.88 -4.83
N ASP A 62 1.56 -8.60 -4.63
CA ASP A 62 2.91 -8.03 -4.54
C ASP A 62 3.33 -7.32 -5.83
N ALA A 63 3.04 -7.94 -6.98
CA ALA A 63 3.37 -7.33 -8.27
C ALA A 63 2.60 -6.02 -8.47
N MET A 64 1.33 -5.95 -8.04
CA MET A 64 0.52 -4.75 -8.19
C MET A 64 1.07 -3.58 -7.35
N PHE A 65 1.46 -3.84 -6.10
CA PHE A 65 2.10 -2.83 -5.25
C PHE A 65 3.39 -2.29 -5.89
N ARG A 66 4.28 -3.21 -6.28
CA ARG A 66 5.55 -2.86 -6.91
C ARG A 66 5.35 -2.04 -8.19
N GLU A 67 4.50 -2.48 -9.09
CA GLU A 67 4.26 -1.83 -10.38
C GLU A 67 3.74 -0.40 -10.23
N VAL A 68 2.82 -0.17 -9.29
CA VAL A 68 2.27 1.17 -9.01
C VAL A 68 3.36 2.11 -8.51
N PHE A 69 4.16 1.70 -7.53
CA PHE A 69 5.16 2.58 -6.95
C PHE A 69 6.43 2.70 -7.79
N GLU A 70 6.78 1.70 -8.61
CA GLU A 70 7.83 1.85 -9.62
C GLU A 70 7.43 2.85 -10.72
N ALA A 71 6.17 2.80 -11.19
CA ALA A 71 5.67 3.79 -12.12
C ALA A 71 5.69 5.20 -11.51
N TYR A 72 5.20 5.35 -10.28
CA TYR A 72 5.25 6.62 -9.55
C TYR A 72 6.69 7.15 -9.41
N ARG A 73 7.65 6.31 -8.99
CA ARG A 73 9.06 6.68 -8.89
C ARG A 73 9.62 7.19 -10.22
N PHE A 74 9.30 6.53 -11.32
CA PHE A 74 9.69 6.98 -12.64
C PHE A 74 9.14 8.38 -12.97
N PHE A 75 7.86 8.66 -12.69
CA PHE A 75 7.27 9.98 -12.93
C PHE A 75 7.85 11.06 -12.02
N LEU A 76 8.15 10.71 -10.77
CA LEU A 76 8.82 11.60 -9.84
C LEU A 76 10.21 11.99 -10.36
N GLN A 77 11.02 11.02 -10.78
CA GLN A 77 12.36 11.24 -11.34
C GLN A 77 12.33 12.04 -12.66
N LEU A 78 11.30 11.87 -13.50
CA LEU A 78 11.10 12.72 -14.67
C LEU A 78 10.85 14.18 -14.28
N ARG A 79 10.11 14.39 -13.20
CA ARG A 79 9.77 15.74 -12.73
C ARG A 79 10.95 16.43 -12.07
N THR A 80 11.75 15.73 -11.29
CA THR A 80 12.97 16.25 -10.65
C THR A 80 14.14 16.38 -11.60
N ASN A 81 13.98 16.05 -12.89
CA ASN A 81 15.02 16.00 -13.90
C ASN A 81 16.20 15.04 -13.60
N GLU A 82 16.01 14.08 -12.70
CA GLU A 82 16.99 13.02 -12.44
C GLU A 82 17.17 12.11 -13.65
N ILE A 83 16.08 11.91 -14.44
CA ILE A 83 16.10 11.16 -15.69
C ILE A 83 15.91 12.11 -16.88
N LYS A 84 17.02 12.55 -17.51
CA LYS A 84 16.99 13.51 -18.61
C LYS A 84 16.50 12.92 -19.95
N ASP A 85 16.82 11.66 -20.22
CA ASP A 85 16.68 11.04 -21.55
C ASP A 85 15.67 9.89 -21.64
N SER A 86 14.90 9.60 -20.60
CA SER A 86 13.95 8.51 -20.67
C SER A 86 12.75 8.86 -21.56
N ARG A 87 12.78 8.36 -22.79
CA ARG A 87 11.69 8.57 -23.78
C ARG A 87 10.51 7.64 -23.55
N ARG A 88 10.69 6.58 -22.75
CA ARG A 88 9.72 5.52 -22.57
C ARG A 88 9.87 4.85 -21.20
N TYR A 89 8.77 4.62 -20.52
CA TYR A 89 8.66 3.67 -19.42
C TYR A 89 7.88 2.45 -19.88
N LYS A 90 8.31 1.26 -19.50
CA LYS A 90 7.58 0.01 -19.76
C LYS A 90 7.82 -0.97 -18.62
N SER A 91 6.72 -1.43 -18.04
CA SER A 91 6.68 -2.52 -17.07
C SER A 91 5.70 -3.62 -17.52
N CYS A 92 5.40 -4.57 -16.66
CA CYS A 92 4.40 -5.61 -16.94
C CYS A 92 2.99 -5.04 -17.07
N LEU A 93 2.64 -4.03 -16.24
CA LEU A 93 1.29 -3.47 -16.20
C LEU A 93 1.17 -2.11 -16.89
N PHE A 94 2.25 -1.34 -16.99
CA PHE A 94 2.21 0.04 -17.44
C PHE A 94 3.20 0.33 -18.55
N SER A 95 2.83 1.26 -19.43
CA SER A 95 3.76 1.86 -20.38
C SER A 95 3.48 3.34 -20.55
N TYR A 96 4.54 4.13 -20.72
CA TYR A 96 4.46 5.57 -20.94
C TYR A 96 5.36 5.98 -22.09
N PHE A 97 4.85 6.86 -22.95
CA PHE A 97 5.54 7.45 -24.10
C PHE A 97 5.64 8.96 -23.89
N ARG A 98 6.84 9.45 -23.58
CA ARG A 98 7.08 10.87 -23.29
C ARG A 98 6.70 11.80 -24.46
N LYS A 99 6.99 11.41 -25.69
CA LYS A 99 6.72 12.22 -26.89
C LYS A 99 5.23 12.55 -27.06
N THR A 100 4.37 11.59 -26.79
CA THR A 100 2.91 11.73 -26.91
C THR A 100 2.23 11.98 -25.57
N ARG A 101 2.99 11.98 -24.45
CA ARG A 101 2.47 12.01 -23.08
C ARG A 101 1.38 10.96 -22.84
N THR A 102 1.51 9.81 -23.50
CA THR A 102 0.50 8.76 -23.45
C THR A 102 0.89 7.69 -22.44
N PHE A 103 0.06 7.53 -21.43
CA PHE A 103 0.12 6.43 -20.49
C PHE A 103 -0.89 5.34 -20.89
N LYS A 104 -0.44 4.09 -20.85
CA LYS A 104 -1.28 2.92 -21.16
C LYS A 104 -1.17 1.89 -20.05
N ILE A 105 -2.32 1.35 -19.65
CA ILE A 105 -2.41 0.15 -18.84
C ILE A 105 -2.44 -1.06 -19.79
N ASN A 106 -1.75 -2.13 -19.41
CA ASN A 106 -1.79 -3.37 -20.19
C ASN A 106 -3.23 -3.89 -20.27
N ASN A 107 -3.72 -4.10 -21.49
CA ASN A 107 -5.10 -4.51 -21.76
C ASN A 107 -5.44 -5.93 -21.30
N SER A 108 -4.47 -6.72 -20.80
CA SER A 108 -4.71 -8.06 -20.29
C SER A 108 -5.53 -8.06 -18.98
N TYR A 109 -5.66 -6.91 -18.30
CA TYR A 109 -6.35 -6.79 -17.03
C TYR A 109 -7.39 -5.68 -17.05
N SER A 110 -8.54 -5.91 -16.41
CA SER A 110 -9.53 -4.86 -16.19
C SER A 110 -9.04 -3.86 -15.13
N ILE A 111 -9.43 -2.59 -15.27
CA ILE A 111 -9.09 -1.57 -14.26
C ILE A 111 -9.63 -1.94 -12.87
N ASN A 112 -10.78 -2.58 -12.81
CA ASN A 112 -11.36 -3.04 -11.54
C ASN A 112 -10.51 -4.12 -10.88
N ALA A 113 -9.98 -5.08 -11.65
CA ALA A 113 -9.08 -6.10 -11.13
C ALA A 113 -7.79 -5.47 -10.60
N LEU A 114 -7.19 -4.52 -11.34
CA LEU A 114 -5.99 -3.80 -10.90
C LEU A 114 -6.26 -2.98 -9.63
N THR A 115 -7.38 -2.25 -9.59
CA THR A 115 -7.79 -1.47 -8.41
C THR A 115 -7.92 -2.35 -7.19
N ARG A 116 -8.60 -3.49 -7.34
CA ARG A 116 -8.81 -4.43 -6.25
C ARG A 116 -7.51 -5.02 -5.74
N GLN A 117 -6.60 -5.42 -6.64
CA GLN A 117 -5.30 -5.96 -6.24
C GLN A 117 -4.43 -4.90 -5.56
N PHE A 118 -4.47 -3.65 -6.04
CA PHE A 118 -3.79 -2.55 -5.37
C PHE A 118 -4.34 -2.31 -3.96
N LYS A 119 -5.65 -2.25 -3.78
CA LYS A 119 -6.25 -2.15 -2.44
C LYS A 119 -5.76 -3.29 -1.55
N ARG A 120 -5.84 -4.54 -2.01
CA ARG A 120 -5.37 -5.71 -1.25
C ARG A 120 -3.92 -5.57 -0.81
N SER A 121 -3.03 -5.10 -1.68
CA SER A 121 -1.60 -4.94 -1.36
C SER A 121 -1.35 -3.88 -0.28
N VAL A 122 -2.11 -2.80 -0.25
CA VAL A 122 -1.99 -1.77 0.79
C VAL A 122 -2.46 -2.32 2.16
N PHE A 123 -3.52 -3.14 2.18
CA PHE A 123 -3.98 -3.81 3.40
C PHE A 123 -3.02 -4.91 3.85
N GLU A 124 -2.36 -5.59 2.92
CA GLU A 124 -1.29 -6.54 3.23
C GLU A 124 -0.14 -5.86 3.97
N VAL A 125 0.38 -4.78 3.42
CA VAL A 125 1.45 -3.96 4.03
C VAL A 125 1.04 -3.50 5.44
N PHE A 126 -0.19 -3.04 5.62
CA PHE A 126 -0.71 -2.63 6.93
C PHE A 126 -0.61 -3.76 7.97
N LEU A 127 -1.20 -4.92 7.70
CA LEU A 127 -1.29 -5.98 8.71
C LEU A 127 0.09 -6.57 9.04
N GLN A 128 0.97 -6.72 8.05
CA GLN A 128 2.35 -7.15 8.25
C GLN A 128 3.11 -6.18 9.14
N LYS A 129 3.00 -4.88 8.87
CA LYS A 129 3.66 -3.84 9.67
C LYS A 129 3.08 -3.73 11.08
N TYR A 130 1.76 -3.79 11.21
CA TYR A 130 1.09 -3.81 12.52
C TYR A 130 1.59 -4.97 13.36
N HIS A 131 1.65 -6.18 12.79
CA HIS A 131 2.15 -7.35 13.50
C HIS A 131 3.63 -7.23 13.87
N LEU A 132 4.46 -6.70 12.99
CA LEU A 132 5.89 -6.51 13.28
C LEU A 132 6.13 -5.62 14.50
N VAL A 133 5.27 -4.60 14.71
CA VAL A 133 5.41 -3.65 15.81
C VAL A 133 4.73 -4.13 17.09
N THR A 134 3.57 -4.80 16.98
CA THR A 134 2.70 -5.10 18.12
C THR A 134 2.67 -6.59 18.52
N ASN A 135 3.11 -7.48 17.64
CA ASN A 135 2.93 -8.93 17.70
C ASN A 135 1.44 -9.37 17.76
N ASP A 136 0.49 -8.48 17.42
CA ASP A 136 -0.95 -8.70 17.58
C ASP A 136 -1.72 -8.80 16.23
N GLY A 137 -1.05 -9.10 15.13
CA GLY A 137 -1.68 -9.26 13.81
C GLY A 137 -2.65 -10.44 13.70
N ASN A 138 -2.58 -11.39 14.63
CA ASN A 138 -3.51 -12.52 14.74
C ASN A 138 -4.84 -12.15 15.41
N ASN A 139 -4.99 -10.96 15.95
CA ASN A 139 -6.18 -10.53 16.67
C ASN A 139 -7.45 -10.70 15.79
N PRO A 140 -8.53 -11.29 16.31
CA PRO A 140 -9.78 -11.48 15.57
C PRO A 140 -10.38 -10.20 14.98
N LYS A 141 -10.10 -9.03 15.58
CA LYS A 141 -10.56 -7.73 15.04
C LYS A 141 -10.13 -7.46 13.61
N PHE A 142 -9.02 -8.08 13.14
CA PHE A 142 -8.51 -7.96 11.77
C PHE A 142 -9.00 -9.05 10.83
N GLN A 143 -10.05 -9.81 11.19
CA GLN A 143 -10.55 -10.88 10.31
C GLN A 143 -10.97 -10.33 8.95
N ALA A 144 -11.66 -9.19 8.89
CA ALA A 144 -12.05 -8.56 7.64
C ALA A 144 -10.85 -8.19 6.75
N VAL A 145 -9.73 -7.75 7.36
CA VAL A 145 -8.48 -7.46 6.65
C VAL A 145 -7.89 -8.75 6.05
N ARG A 146 -7.86 -9.85 6.82
CA ARG A 146 -7.40 -11.16 6.32
C ARG A 146 -8.25 -11.67 5.18
N ASP A 147 -9.58 -11.62 5.35
CA ASP A 147 -10.53 -12.07 4.32
C ASP A 147 -10.36 -11.27 3.02
N PHE A 148 -10.24 -9.96 3.13
CA PHE A 148 -10.05 -9.10 1.97
C PHE A 148 -8.66 -9.28 1.34
N ALA A 149 -7.58 -9.07 2.10
CA ALA A 149 -6.24 -9.05 1.53
C ALA A 149 -5.78 -10.43 1.06
N ARG A 150 -5.94 -11.47 1.90
CA ARG A 150 -5.43 -12.81 1.60
C ARG A 150 -6.38 -13.63 0.74
N TYR A 151 -7.67 -13.65 1.09
CA TYR A 151 -8.63 -14.55 0.46
C TYR A 151 -9.49 -13.89 -0.61
N ASN A 152 -9.35 -12.58 -0.81
CA ASN A 152 -10.11 -11.81 -1.81
C ASN A 152 -11.63 -11.83 -1.55
N ILE A 153 -12.04 -11.92 -0.27
CA ILE A 153 -13.44 -11.97 0.18
C ILE A 153 -13.85 -10.59 0.73
N GLY A 154 -15.06 -10.15 0.43
CA GLY A 154 -15.57 -8.85 0.86
C GLY A 154 -14.94 -7.67 0.13
N ASP A 155 -15.12 -6.47 0.66
CA ASP A 155 -14.42 -5.24 0.25
C ASP A 155 -14.23 -4.36 1.47
N LEU A 156 -13.12 -3.60 1.49
CA LEU A 156 -12.80 -2.63 2.52
C LEU A 156 -12.59 -1.26 1.86
N ARG A 157 -13.04 -0.20 2.52
CA ARG A 157 -12.88 1.16 1.99
C ARG A 157 -11.42 1.58 2.10
N LEU A 158 -10.92 2.19 1.03
CA LEU A 158 -9.62 2.84 0.97
C LEU A 158 -9.84 4.29 0.56
N PHE A 159 -9.45 5.22 1.41
CA PHE A 159 -9.46 6.64 1.06
C PHE A 159 -8.04 7.13 0.83
N TYR A 160 -7.90 8.20 0.08
CA TYR A 160 -6.62 8.66 -0.43
C TYR A 160 -6.55 10.18 -0.54
N THR A 161 -5.37 10.72 -0.26
CA THR A 161 -4.95 12.06 -0.64
C THR A 161 -3.46 12.06 -0.96
N PHE A 162 -3.01 13.05 -1.72
CA PHE A 162 -1.61 13.23 -2.08
C PHE A 162 -1.05 14.51 -1.48
N ASN A 163 0.15 14.46 -0.95
CA ASN A 163 0.88 15.63 -0.47
C ASN A 163 1.77 16.17 -1.58
N ASN A 164 1.34 17.25 -2.24
CA ASN A 164 2.06 17.86 -3.36
C ASN A 164 3.25 18.75 -2.94
N ILE A 165 3.47 19.00 -1.66
CA ILE A 165 4.65 19.72 -1.16
C ILE A 165 5.94 19.02 -1.62
N LEU A 166 5.95 17.70 -1.64
CA LEU A 166 7.09 16.92 -2.12
C LEU A 166 7.47 17.22 -3.58
N LEU A 167 6.54 17.82 -4.35
CA LEU A 167 6.78 18.20 -5.74
C LEU A 167 7.30 19.64 -5.89
N THR A 168 7.22 20.45 -4.84
CA THR A 168 7.61 21.87 -4.84
C THR A 168 8.98 22.10 -4.23
N GLU A 169 9.41 21.23 -3.34
CA GLU A 169 10.74 21.28 -2.75
C GLU A 169 11.71 20.55 -3.69
N ASN A 170 12.75 21.26 -4.15
CA ASN A 170 13.84 20.70 -4.97
C ASN A 170 14.74 19.74 -4.16
N THR A 171 14.22 19.12 -3.14
CA THR A 171 14.93 18.13 -2.35
C THR A 171 14.98 16.82 -3.16
N PRO A 172 16.16 16.25 -3.42
CA PRO A 172 16.25 14.90 -3.99
C PRO A 172 15.53 13.96 -3.00
N LEU A 173 14.35 13.52 -3.38
CA LEU A 173 13.62 12.52 -2.60
C LEU A 173 14.33 11.19 -2.84
N GLY A 174 15.29 10.86 -1.98
CA GLY A 174 15.74 9.48 -1.86
C GLY A 174 14.50 8.62 -1.67
N PHE A 175 14.15 7.82 -2.68
CA PHE A 175 12.97 6.95 -2.59
C PHE A 175 13.13 5.97 -1.43
N ASP A 176 14.38 5.65 -1.08
CA ASP A 176 14.76 4.77 0.01
C ASP A 176 14.52 5.39 1.40
N GLU A 177 14.56 6.71 1.53
CA GLU A 177 14.34 7.42 2.80
C GLU A 177 12.85 7.67 3.11
N ASN A 178 11.97 7.54 2.13
CA ASN A 178 10.54 7.88 2.24
C ASN A 178 9.61 6.69 2.49
N VAL A 179 10.14 5.50 2.75
CA VAL A 179 9.37 4.36 3.29
C VAL A 179 9.20 4.54 4.80
N THR A 180 8.56 5.63 5.20
CA THR A 180 8.36 5.92 6.62
C THR A 180 7.01 5.37 7.06
N PHE A 181 7.02 4.17 7.58
CA PHE A 181 5.88 3.64 8.31
C PHE A 181 5.88 4.18 9.73
N PHE A 182 5.06 5.15 9.98
CA PHE A 182 4.80 5.56 11.37
C PHE A 182 3.71 4.66 11.93
N MET A 183 4.08 3.73 12.79
CA MET A 183 3.12 3.01 13.62
C MET A 183 3.38 3.41 15.08
N THR A 184 2.96 4.61 15.40
CA THR A 184 3.08 5.16 16.75
C THR A 184 1.91 4.72 17.62
N PRO A 185 2.05 4.70 18.96
CA PRO A 185 0.93 4.43 19.85
C PRO A 185 -0.30 5.32 19.57
N LYS A 186 -0.09 6.59 19.22
CA LYS A 186 -1.16 7.53 18.87
C LYS A 186 -1.91 7.11 17.60
N MET A 187 -1.22 6.56 16.61
CA MET A 187 -1.88 6.07 15.38
C MET A 187 -2.68 4.79 15.64
N ILE A 188 -2.18 3.93 16.51
CA ILE A 188 -2.90 2.73 16.95
C ILE A 188 -4.17 3.14 17.71
N ASP A 189 -4.06 4.07 18.68
CA ASP A 189 -5.22 4.61 19.40
C ASP A 189 -6.25 5.23 18.47
N THR A 190 -5.80 6.04 17.49
CA THR A 190 -6.71 6.61 16.48
C THR A 190 -7.40 5.51 15.66
N MET A 191 -6.67 4.46 15.26
CA MET A 191 -7.25 3.32 14.55
C MET A 191 -8.31 2.59 15.38
N GLU A 192 -8.04 2.32 16.66
CA GLU A 192 -9.00 1.67 17.56
C GLU A 192 -10.28 2.50 17.73
N ARG A 193 -10.14 3.81 17.84
CA ARG A 193 -11.26 4.74 18.02
C ARG A 193 -12.07 4.97 16.74
N THR A 194 -11.45 4.99 15.57
CA THR A 194 -12.06 5.42 14.30
C THR A 194 -12.30 4.31 13.31
N GLY A 195 -11.65 3.17 13.49
CA GLY A 195 -11.65 2.06 12.53
C GLY A 195 -10.76 2.27 11.31
N PHE A 196 -10.13 3.44 11.17
CA PHE A 196 -9.24 3.77 10.07
C PHE A 196 -7.79 3.87 10.51
N TYR A 197 -6.89 3.27 9.71
CA TYR A 197 -5.46 3.42 9.85
C TYR A 197 -4.93 4.33 8.75
N SER A 198 -4.11 5.31 9.13
CA SER A 198 -3.42 6.20 8.18
C SER A 198 -2.05 5.64 7.81
N LEU A 199 -1.85 5.32 6.54
CA LEU A 199 -0.61 4.81 5.97
C LEU A 199 0.00 5.86 5.03
N TYR A 200 1.20 6.32 5.34
CA TYR A 200 1.96 7.22 4.49
C TYR A 200 3.03 6.47 3.73
N LEU A 201 3.00 6.59 2.40
CA LEU A 201 3.97 5.95 1.50
C LEU A 201 4.34 6.92 0.38
N PHE A 202 5.60 7.34 0.29
CA PHE A 202 6.13 8.10 -0.84
C PHE A 202 5.31 9.36 -1.21
N GLY A 203 4.77 10.07 -0.23
CA GLY A 203 3.89 11.23 -0.45
C GLY A 203 2.40 10.89 -0.61
N HIS A 204 2.08 9.63 -0.72
CA HIS A 204 0.71 9.15 -0.77
C HIS A 204 0.19 8.87 0.66
N ASN A 205 -0.93 9.49 1.03
CA ASN A 205 -1.62 9.21 2.29
C ASN A 205 -2.84 8.35 2.01
N PHE A 206 -2.83 7.14 2.55
CA PHE A 206 -3.92 6.19 2.49
C PHE A 206 -4.61 6.07 3.84
N TYR A 207 -5.95 6.07 3.86
CA TYR A 207 -6.74 5.80 5.04
C TYR A 207 -7.47 4.47 4.81
N LEU A 208 -7.03 3.44 5.54
CA LEU A 208 -7.49 2.06 5.41
C LEU A 208 -8.59 1.77 6.42
N GLU A 209 -9.72 1.29 5.98
CA GLU A 209 -10.76 0.75 6.84
C GLU A 209 -10.34 -0.62 7.38
N VAL A 210 -9.75 -0.65 8.56
CA VAL A 210 -9.17 -1.87 9.14
C VAL A 210 -10.06 -2.51 10.20
N LEU A 211 -10.95 -1.72 10.82
CA LEU A 211 -11.98 -2.16 11.76
C LEU A 211 -13.37 -1.71 11.26
N PRO A 212 -14.03 -2.47 10.36
CA PRO A 212 -15.25 -2.01 9.67
C PRO A 212 -16.38 -1.63 10.60
N PHE A 213 -16.58 -2.36 11.70
CA PHE A 213 -17.62 -2.03 12.68
C PHE A 213 -17.38 -0.66 13.33
N THR A 214 -16.16 -0.41 13.82
CA THR A 214 -15.78 0.88 14.40
C THR A 214 -15.85 2.00 13.35
N ALA A 215 -15.40 1.71 12.12
CA ALA A 215 -15.41 2.67 11.03
C ALA A 215 -16.84 3.10 10.64
N SER A 216 -17.83 2.20 10.73
CA SER A 216 -19.23 2.54 10.47
C SER A 216 -19.84 3.46 11.54
N MET A 217 -19.29 3.47 12.75
CA MET A 217 -19.77 4.29 13.86
C MET A 217 -19.09 5.68 13.93
N ALA A 218 -17.79 5.74 13.72
CA ALA A 218 -17.00 6.95 13.98
C ALA A 218 -16.10 7.39 12.80
N GLY A 219 -15.91 6.52 11.82
CA GLY A 219 -14.91 6.74 10.77
C GLY A 219 -15.23 7.87 9.82
N ASP A 220 -16.48 8.01 9.40
CA ASP A 220 -16.87 9.07 8.45
C ASP A 220 -16.73 10.47 9.08
N GLN A 221 -17.04 10.60 10.38
CA GLN A 221 -16.80 11.83 11.12
C GLN A 221 -15.29 12.12 11.22
N TYR A 222 -14.47 11.11 11.53
CA TYR A 222 -13.02 11.26 11.57
C TYR A 222 -12.45 11.75 10.23
N LEU A 223 -12.84 11.13 9.11
CA LEU A 223 -12.33 11.51 7.79
C LEU A 223 -12.77 12.92 7.38
N SER A 224 -14.02 13.30 7.70
CA SER A 224 -14.55 14.62 7.34
C SER A 224 -14.05 15.76 8.22
N THR A 225 -13.67 15.49 9.46
CA THR A 225 -13.26 16.54 10.42
C THR A 225 -11.77 16.49 10.74
N GLU A 226 -11.31 15.50 11.50
CA GLU A 226 -9.94 15.46 12.02
C GLU A 226 -8.90 15.29 10.90
N ALA A 227 -9.10 14.33 10.00
CA ALA A 227 -8.17 14.07 8.92
C ALA A 227 -8.09 15.26 7.95
N ASN A 228 -9.24 15.85 7.56
CA ASN A 228 -9.25 17.04 6.72
C ASN A 228 -8.64 18.25 7.42
N THR A 229 -8.84 18.43 8.72
CA THR A 229 -8.21 19.54 9.47
C THR A 229 -6.69 19.41 9.50
N MET A 230 -6.16 18.20 9.66
CA MET A 230 -4.72 17.93 9.58
C MET A 230 -4.17 18.25 8.19
N LEU A 231 -4.90 17.91 7.14
CA LEU A 231 -4.52 18.13 5.75
C LEU A 231 -4.51 19.63 5.39
N VAL A 232 -5.53 20.36 5.80
CA VAL A 232 -5.62 21.83 5.56
C VAL A 232 -4.49 22.59 6.23
N ARG A 233 -4.01 22.13 7.41
CA ARG A 233 -2.86 22.71 8.09
C ARG A 233 -1.53 22.42 7.40
N ALA A 234 -1.42 21.29 6.74
CA ALA A 234 -0.26 20.95 5.91
C ALA A 234 -0.51 21.51 4.50
N LYS A 235 0.14 22.65 4.18
CA LYS A 235 0.05 23.23 2.82
C LYS A 235 0.26 22.16 1.76
N GLY A 236 -0.56 22.16 0.72
CA GLY A 236 -0.37 21.31 -0.44
C GLY A 236 -1.12 19.98 -0.45
N ASN A 237 -1.94 19.66 0.57
CA ASN A 237 -2.80 18.49 0.51
C ASN A 237 -4.13 18.80 -0.19
N GLU A 238 -4.59 17.80 -0.93
CA GLU A 238 -5.93 17.78 -1.51
C GLU A 238 -6.94 17.16 -0.54
N SER A 239 -8.23 17.30 -0.85
CA SER A 239 -9.31 16.64 -0.10
C SER A 239 -9.16 15.12 -0.16
N ILE A 240 -9.52 14.46 0.93
CA ILE A 240 -9.58 13.00 1.00
C ILE A 240 -10.68 12.50 0.06
N ARG A 241 -10.37 11.48 -0.75
CA ARG A 241 -11.31 10.86 -1.67
C ARG A 241 -11.33 9.34 -1.52
N LEU A 242 -12.49 8.74 -1.75
CA LEU A 242 -12.64 7.28 -1.80
C LEU A 242 -11.96 6.75 -3.06
N VAL A 243 -11.15 5.70 -2.92
CA VAL A 243 -10.54 4.99 -4.06
C VAL A 243 -11.55 4.01 -4.65
N THR A 244 -12.09 4.36 -5.78
CA THR A 244 -12.99 3.52 -6.59
C THR A 244 -12.30 2.94 -7.81
N SER A 245 -11.23 3.59 -8.26
CA SER A 245 -10.42 3.21 -9.39
C SER A 245 -8.94 3.47 -9.11
N LEU A 246 -8.05 2.68 -9.70
CA LEU A 246 -6.62 2.95 -9.67
C LEU A 246 -6.27 4.35 -10.24
N ARG A 247 -7.15 4.92 -11.04
CA ARG A 247 -7.01 6.29 -11.58
C ARG A 247 -7.21 7.38 -10.52
N ASP A 248 -7.77 7.03 -9.36
CA ASP A 248 -7.91 7.97 -8.25
C ASP A 248 -6.57 8.21 -7.55
N ILE A 249 -5.58 7.36 -7.78
CA ILE A 249 -4.23 7.46 -7.21
C ILE A 249 -3.35 8.30 -8.14
N ASP A 250 -2.62 9.27 -7.59
CA ASP A 250 -1.75 10.18 -8.34
C ASP A 250 -0.42 9.52 -8.75
N ILE A 251 -0.50 8.40 -9.47
CA ILE A 251 0.67 7.65 -9.94
C ILE A 251 1.46 8.45 -10.97
N PHE A 252 0.76 9.18 -11.85
CA PHE A 252 1.34 9.81 -13.04
C PHE A 252 1.66 11.28 -12.85
N LEU A 253 1.28 11.86 -11.72
CA LEU A 253 1.50 13.27 -11.40
C LEU A 253 0.98 14.24 -12.49
N ASP A 254 0.09 13.80 -13.37
CA ASP A 254 -0.40 14.59 -14.52
C ASP A 254 -1.08 15.89 -14.11
N ARG A 255 -1.71 15.91 -12.93
CA ARG A 255 -2.34 17.11 -12.37
C ARG A 255 -1.34 18.19 -11.97
N PHE A 256 -0.08 17.83 -11.82
CA PHE A 256 1.00 18.68 -11.34
C PHE A 256 1.99 19.06 -12.45
N VAL A 257 1.77 18.59 -13.66
CA VAL A 257 2.56 18.96 -14.84
C VAL A 257 1.94 20.21 -15.44
N LYS A 258 2.59 21.36 -15.23
CA LYS A 258 2.31 22.62 -15.95
C LYS A 258 2.99 22.62 -17.30
#